data_826e3017fbf615b4f286f47e2f6213cb
#
_entry.id   826e3017fbf615b4f286f47e2f6213cb
#
_cell.length_a   1.000
_cell.length_b   1.000
_cell.length_c   1.000
_cell.angle_alpha   90.00
_cell.angle_beta   90.00
_cell.angle_gamma   90.00
#
_symmetry.space_group_name_H-M   'P 1'
#
loop_
_entity.id
_entity.type
_entity.pdbx_description
1 polymer ?
#
loop_
_entity_poly.entity_id
_entity_poly.type
_entity_poly.pdbx_seq_one_letter_code
_entity_poly.pdbx_strand_id
1 'polypeptide(L)'
;ERNERVFELLDRVGLPRTTVDKFPFEFSGGQRQRIGIARALAVNPDLLVLDEPVSALDVSVQSQVLNLLMELQRDLGLAYLFIAHDLAVVKHVSDRIAVMYLGKIVEMTDAEKIYRDPRHAYTKALIEAIPVTDPSKMRDREPLEGEVPSPMNPPEGCAFGHRVNASQYERSKGMDIRLEEIESGHWVSNCPC
;
A
#
# COMPACT_ATOMS: atom_id res chain seq x y z
N GLU A 1 -36.40 0.60 7.56
CA GLU A 1 -35.20 1.28 8.02
C GLU A 1 -33.95 0.40 7.85
N ARG A 2 -33.78 -0.78 8.53
CA ARG A 2 -32.59 -1.63 8.36
C ARG A 2 -32.42 -2.14 6.94
N ASN A 3 -33.47 -2.67 6.32
CA ASN A 3 -33.41 -3.20 4.96
C ASN A 3 -33.18 -2.09 3.92
N GLU A 4 -33.75 -0.93 4.12
CA GLU A 4 -33.51 0.23 3.26
C GLU A 4 -32.03 0.64 3.29
N ARG A 5 -31.41 0.67 4.47
CA ARG A 5 -29.98 0.95 4.60
C ARG A 5 -29.11 -0.11 3.90
N VAL A 6 -29.50 -1.38 3.98
CA VAL A 6 -28.80 -2.46 3.27
C VAL A 6 -28.89 -2.24 1.76
N PHE A 7 -30.07 -1.93 1.22
CA PHE A 7 -30.24 -1.68 -0.20
C PHE A 7 -29.48 -0.44 -0.68
N GLU A 8 -29.47 0.64 0.11
CA GLU A 8 -28.67 1.81 -0.19
C GLU A 8 -27.16 1.47 -0.30
N LEU A 9 -26.64 0.68 0.64
CA LEU A 9 -25.26 0.25 0.62
C LEU A 9 -24.93 -0.67 -0.55
N LEU A 10 -25.82 -1.59 -0.91
CA LEU A 10 -25.66 -2.44 -2.10
C LEU A 10 -25.62 -1.60 -3.38
N ASP A 11 -26.53 -0.64 -3.51
CA ASP A 11 -26.56 0.28 -4.66
C ASP A 11 -25.24 1.07 -4.76
N ARG A 12 -24.72 1.59 -3.64
CA ARG A 12 -23.44 2.32 -3.58
C ARG A 12 -22.24 1.50 -4.04
N VAL A 13 -22.22 0.20 -3.76
CA VAL A 13 -21.11 -0.65 -4.20
C VAL A 13 -21.40 -1.38 -5.52
N GLY A 14 -22.50 -1.03 -6.21
CA GLY A 14 -22.86 -1.58 -7.51
C GLY A 14 -23.24 -3.06 -7.47
N LEU A 15 -23.92 -3.50 -6.40
CA LEU A 15 -24.45 -4.85 -6.28
C LEU A 15 -25.98 -4.85 -6.38
N PRO A 16 -26.58 -5.83 -7.09
CA PRO A 16 -28.04 -5.97 -7.16
C PRO A 16 -28.66 -6.19 -5.78
N ARG A 17 -29.81 -5.59 -5.51
CA ARG A 17 -30.55 -5.76 -4.24
C ARG A 17 -30.96 -7.22 -3.98
N THR A 18 -31.08 -8.02 -5.02
CA THR A 18 -31.37 -9.47 -4.92
C THR A 18 -30.23 -10.26 -4.26
N THR A 19 -29.06 -9.65 -4.06
CA THR A 19 -27.91 -10.30 -3.41
C THR A 19 -28.09 -10.49 -1.91
N VAL A 20 -29.09 -9.86 -1.28
CA VAL A 20 -29.35 -10.00 0.19
C VAL A 20 -29.66 -11.42 0.62
N ASP A 21 -30.24 -12.24 -0.28
CA ASP A 21 -30.64 -13.61 0.01
C ASP A 21 -29.53 -14.64 -0.27
N LYS A 22 -28.36 -14.19 -0.75
CA LYS A 22 -27.22 -15.05 -1.11
C LYS A 22 -26.30 -15.32 0.06
N PHE A 23 -25.71 -16.50 0.06
CA PHE A 23 -24.64 -16.89 0.99
C PHE A 23 -23.26 -16.44 0.48
N PRO A 24 -22.28 -16.28 1.37
CA PRO A 24 -20.94 -15.80 1.00
C PRO A 24 -20.24 -16.62 -0.10
N PHE A 25 -20.47 -17.90 -0.17
CA PHE A 25 -19.85 -18.78 -1.19
C PHE A 25 -20.44 -18.61 -2.60
N GLU A 26 -21.62 -17.97 -2.72
CA GLU A 26 -22.25 -17.69 -4.00
C GLU A 26 -21.75 -16.42 -4.68
N PHE A 27 -20.83 -15.69 -4.02
CA PHE A 27 -20.26 -14.46 -4.55
C PHE A 27 -18.87 -14.69 -5.16
N SER A 28 -18.58 -13.98 -6.26
CA SER A 28 -17.22 -13.87 -6.78
C SER A 28 -16.29 -13.12 -5.80
N GLY A 29 -14.97 -13.20 -5.99
CA GLY A 29 -13.99 -12.48 -5.19
C GLY A 29 -14.27 -10.98 -5.14
N GLY A 30 -14.49 -10.36 -6.31
CA GLY A 30 -14.80 -8.93 -6.39
C GLY A 30 -16.13 -8.55 -5.76
N GLN A 31 -17.15 -9.42 -5.84
CA GLN A 31 -18.42 -9.18 -5.14
C GLN A 31 -18.25 -9.27 -3.62
N ARG A 32 -17.49 -10.24 -3.11
CA ARG A 32 -17.16 -10.33 -1.68
C ARG A 32 -16.43 -9.08 -1.21
N GLN A 33 -15.49 -8.56 -2.01
CA GLN A 33 -14.78 -7.32 -1.68
C GLN A 33 -15.73 -6.12 -1.60
N ARG A 34 -16.64 -5.98 -2.56
CA ARG A 34 -17.68 -4.92 -2.55
C ARG A 34 -18.62 -5.02 -1.34
N ILE A 35 -18.97 -6.24 -0.91
CA ILE A 35 -19.73 -6.46 0.34
C ILE A 35 -18.90 -6.03 1.56
N GLY A 36 -17.60 -6.35 1.59
CA GLY A 36 -16.70 -5.90 2.65
C GLY A 36 -16.66 -4.37 2.77
N ILE A 37 -16.58 -3.67 1.64
CA ILE A 37 -16.64 -2.21 1.57
C ILE A 37 -18.01 -1.70 2.06
N ALA A 38 -19.12 -2.26 1.57
CA ALA A 38 -20.47 -1.89 2.01
C ALA A 38 -20.64 -2.06 3.53
N ARG A 39 -20.11 -3.15 4.10
CA ARG A 39 -20.12 -3.39 5.55
C ARG A 39 -19.34 -2.32 6.30
N ALA A 40 -18.16 -1.92 5.82
CA ALA A 40 -17.37 -0.88 6.45
C ALA A 40 -18.07 0.50 6.39
N LEU A 41 -18.79 0.79 5.30
CA LEU A 41 -19.58 2.02 5.15
C LEU A 41 -20.84 2.07 6.02
N ALA A 42 -21.30 0.93 6.55
CA ALA A 42 -22.57 0.86 7.30
C ALA A 42 -22.59 1.73 8.56
N VAL A 43 -21.43 1.99 9.15
CA VAL A 43 -21.27 2.81 10.36
C VAL A 43 -21.01 4.30 10.07
N ASN A 44 -21.05 4.73 8.80
CA ASN A 44 -20.74 6.08 8.34
C ASN A 44 -19.38 6.59 8.87
N PRO A 45 -18.27 5.92 8.53
CA PRO A 45 -16.94 6.29 8.99
C PRO A 45 -16.43 7.55 8.30
N ASP A 46 -15.50 8.27 8.97
CA ASP A 46 -14.69 9.33 8.35
C ASP A 46 -13.38 8.75 7.75
N LEU A 47 -12.92 7.62 8.30
CA LEU A 47 -11.70 6.92 7.89
C LEU A 47 -11.97 5.44 7.64
N LEU A 48 -11.49 4.93 6.49
CA LEU A 48 -11.44 3.50 6.19
C LEU A 48 -9.99 2.99 6.19
N VAL A 49 -9.77 1.89 6.91
CA VAL A 49 -8.52 1.11 6.82
C VAL A 49 -8.75 -0.02 5.82
N LEU A 50 -7.98 0.00 4.74
CA LEU A 50 -8.06 -0.91 3.60
C LEU A 50 -6.79 -1.76 3.58
N ASP A 51 -6.84 -2.92 4.22
CA ASP A 51 -5.71 -3.84 4.30
C ASP A 51 -5.75 -4.83 3.14
N GLU A 52 -4.83 -4.67 2.20
CA GLU A 52 -4.72 -5.43 0.94
C GLU A 52 -6.05 -5.63 0.18
N PRO A 53 -6.83 -4.55 -0.07
CA PRO A 53 -8.22 -4.69 -0.52
C PRO A 53 -8.37 -5.30 -1.91
N VAL A 54 -7.29 -5.47 -2.67
CA VAL A 54 -7.34 -5.95 -4.07
C VAL A 54 -6.33 -7.08 -4.36
N SER A 55 -5.55 -7.52 -3.38
CA SER A 55 -4.44 -8.48 -3.57
C SER A 55 -4.88 -9.86 -4.11
N ALA A 56 -6.08 -10.30 -3.77
CA ALA A 56 -6.64 -11.61 -4.17
C ALA A 56 -7.53 -11.54 -5.43
N LEU A 57 -7.51 -10.42 -6.16
CA LEU A 57 -8.38 -10.18 -7.32
C LEU A 57 -7.57 -10.20 -8.62
N ASP A 58 -8.19 -10.61 -9.73
CA ASP A 58 -7.61 -10.43 -11.06
C ASP A 58 -7.55 -8.93 -11.44
N VAL A 59 -6.63 -8.58 -12.36
CA VAL A 59 -6.32 -7.18 -12.71
C VAL A 59 -7.56 -6.38 -13.14
N SER A 60 -8.50 -7.02 -13.85
CA SER A 60 -9.72 -6.35 -14.32
C SER A 60 -10.65 -6.00 -13.16
N VAL A 61 -10.89 -6.96 -12.27
CA VAL A 61 -11.74 -6.78 -11.08
C VAL A 61 -11.06 -5.83 -10.09
N GLN A 62 -9.72 -5.91 -9.94
CA GLN A 62 -8.92 -4.99 -9.14
C GLN A 62 -9.17 -3.53 -9.55
N SER A 63 -9.06 -3.24 -10.86
CA SER A 63 -9.32 -1.88 -11.38
C SER A 63 -10.74 -1.39 -11.09
N GLN A 64 -11.75 -2.28 -11.17
CA GLN A 64 -13.13 -1.91 -10.84
C GLN A 64 -13.31 -1.58 -9.34
N VAL A 65 -12.64 -2.32 -8.44
CA VAL A 65 -12.71 -2.05 -7.00
C VAL A 65 -11.98 -0.76 -6.64
N LEU A 66 -10.83 -0.49 -7.28
CA LEU A 66 -10.09 0.76 -7.08
C LEU A 66 -10.89 1.98 -7.53
N ASN A 67 -11.53 1.91 -8.71
CA ASN A 67 -12.40 2.98 -9.19
C ASN A 67 -13.58 3.23 -8.23
N LEU A 68 -14.23 2.15 -7.76
CA LEU A 68 -15.28 2.26 -6.75
C LEU A 68 -14.79 2.97 -5.48
N LEU A 69 -13.61 2.61 -4.96
CA LEU A 69 -13.04 3.24 -3.77
C LEU A 69 -12.77 4.73 -4.01
N MET A 70 -12.22 5.12 -5.16
CA MET A 70 -11.99 6.54 -5.50
C MET A 70 -13.30 7.32 -5.64
N GLU A 71 -14.35 6.72 -6.22
CA GLU A 71 -15.69 7.33 -6.29
C GLU A 71 -16.27 7.54 -4.89
N LEU A 72 -16.23 6.51 -4.04
CA LEU A 72 -16.71 6.60 -2.65
C LEU A 72 -15.94 7.63 -1.83
N GLN A 73 -14.62 7.72 -2.02
CA GLN A 73 -13.79 8.73 -1.35
C GLN A 73 -14.25 10.15 -1.70
N ARG A 74 -14.44 10.42 -3.00
CA ARG A 74 -14.88 11.72 -3.48
C ARG A 74 -16.29 12.07 -3.02
N ASP A 75 -17.22 11.11 -3.15
CA ASP A 75 -18.65 11.35 -2.92
C ASP A 75 -19.01 11.44 -1.44
N LEU A 76 -18.26 10.77 -0.57
CA LEU A 76 -18.48 10.73 0.88
C LEU A 76 -17.43 11.51 1.69
N GLY A 77 -16.39 12.06 1.06
CA GLY A 77 -15.32 12.78 1.75
C GLY A 77 -14.47 11.91 2.66
N LEU A 78 -14.31 10.62 2.33
CA LEU A 78 -13.62 9.65 3.19
C LEU A 78 -12.10 9.83 3.15
N ALA A 79 -11.46 9.65 4.31
CA ALA A 79 -10.03 9.41 4.38
C ALA A 79 -9.74 7.90 4.28
N TYR A 80 -8.63 7.53 3.61
CA TYR A 80 -8.19 6.15 3.50
C TYR A 80 -6.81 5.94 4.10
N LEU A 81 -6.64 4.86 4.86
CA LEU A 81 -5.36 4.24 5.10
C LEU A 81 -5.30 2.98 4.24
N PHE A 82 -4.60 3.06 3.12
CA PHE A 82 -4.51 2.00 2.12
C PHE A 82 -3.20 1.22 2.30
N ILE A 83 -3.27 -0.06 2.64
CA ILE A 83 -2.12 -0.95 2.81
C ILE A 83 -2.05 -1.88 1.60
N ALA A 84 -0.92 -1.91 0.91
CA ALA A 84 -0.68 -2.80 -0.24
C ALA A 84 0.81 -3.06 -0.44
N HIS A 85 1.11 -4.15 -1.13
CA HIS A 85 2.46 -4.49 -1.58
C HIS A 85 2.69 -4.14 -3.06
N ASP A 86 1.65 -3.81 -3.82
CA ASP A 86 1.75 -3.40 -5.23
C ASP A 86 1.89 -1.88 -5.34
N LEU A 87 3.10 -1.43 -5.68
CA LEU A 87 3.42 -0.01 -5.84
C LEU A 87 2.66 0.67 -6.99
N ALA A 88 2.28 -0.06 -8.04
CA ALA A 88 1.51 0.51 -9.14
C ALA A 88 0.09 0.90 -8.68
N VAL A 89 -0.52 0.05 -7.84
CA VAL A 89 -1.80 0.34 -7.20
C VAL A 89 -1.69 1.54 -6.26
N VAL A 90 -0.70 1.52 -5.36
CA VAL A 90 -0.47 2.60 -4.38
C VAL A 90 -0.28 3.95 -5.07
N LYS A 91 0.48 4.00 -6.17
CA LYS A 91 0.68 5.22 -6.95
C LYS A 91 -0.62 5.84 -7.44
N HIS A 92 -1.59 5.00 -7.79
CA HIS A 92 -2.83 5.45 -8.43
C HIS A 92 -3.85 6.00 -7.43
N VAL A 93 -3.82 5.53 -6.17
CA VAL A 93 -4.87 5.81 -5.19
C VAL A 93 -4.42 6.69 -4.01
N SER A 94 -3.12 7.00 -3.91
CA SER A 94 -2.57 7.66 -2.71
C SER A 94 -2.10 9.08 -3.00
N ASP A 95 -2.38 10.00 -2.09
CA ASP A 95 -1.81 11.34 -2.05
C ASP A 95 -0.42 11.33 -1.39
N ARG A 96 -0.27 10.52 -0.33
CA ARG A 96 0.98 10.32 0.42
C ARG A 96 1.28 8.85 0.59
N ILE A 97 2.56 8.52 0.56
CA ILE A 97 3.03 7.13 0.70
C ILE A 97 4.02 7.05 1.86
N ALA A 98 3.81 6.04 2.71
CA ALA A 98 4.76 5.61 3.73
C ALA A 98 5.29 4.21 3.37
N VAL A 99 6.59 4.10 3.15
CA VAL A 99 7.25 2.82 2.87
C VAL A 99 7.69 2.19 4.19
N MET A 100 7.28 0.94 4.41
CA MET A 100 7.59 0.21 5.63
C MET A 100 8.50 -0.98 5.33
N TYR A 101 9.51 -1.19 6.17
CA TYR A 101 10.39 -2.35 6.15
C TYR A 101 10.55 -2.92 7.56
N LEU A 102 10.30 -4.21 7.75
CA LEU A 102 10.36 -4.91 9.05
C LEU A 102 9.67 -4.13 10.19
N GLY A 103 8.44 -3.64 9.93
CA GLY A 103 7.61 -2.97 10.93
C GLY A 103 8.00 -1.51 11.22
N LYS A 104 9.00 -0.95 10.53
CA LYS A 104 9.41 0.47 10.67
C LYS A 104 9.15 1.23 9.38
N ILE A 105 8.63 2.45 9.48
CA ILE A 105 8.56 3.37 8.34
C ILE A 105 9.98 3.84 8.05
N VAL A 106 10.42 3.66 6.80
CA VAL A 106 11.76 4.03 6.34
C VAL A 106 11.76 5.30 5.48
N GLU A 107 10.65 5.59 4.82
CA GLU A 107 10.46 6.81 4.04
C GLU A 107 8.98 7.17 3.95
N MET A 108 8.65 8.45 3.98
CA MET A 108 7.29 8.96 3.83
C MET A 108 7.31 10.32 3.16
N THR A 109 6.54 10.45 2.06
CA THR A 109 6.39 11.74 1.34
C THR A 109 5.16 11.70 0.44
N ASP A 110 4.95 12.74 -0.37
CA ASP A 110 3.91 12.78 -1.39
C ASP A 110 4.11 11.67 -2.43
N ALA A 111 3.02 11.10 -2.94
CA ALA A 111 3.06 9.98 -3.88
C ALA A 111 3.90 10.30 -5.12
N GLU A 112 3.71 11.46 -5.76
CA GLU A 112 4.50 11.86 -6.92
C GLU A 112 6.00 11.97 -6.60
N LYS A 113 6.35 12.50 -5.42
CA LYS A 113 7.73 12.72 -5.02
C LYS A 113 8.45 11.41 -4.77
N ILE A 114 7.82 10.42 -4.12
CA ILE A 114 8.45 9.15 -3.79
C ILE A 114 8.87 8.35 -5.04
N TYR A 115 8.11 8.45 -6.14
CA TYR A 115 8.46 7.78 -7.40
C TYR A 115 9.52 8.53 -8.19
N ARG A 116 9.57 9.86 -8.07
CA ARG A 116 10.53 10.69 -8.81
C ARG A 116 11.88 10.81 -8.11
N ASP A 117 11.88 10.89 -6.79
CA ASP A 117 13.07 11.17 -5.98
C ASP A 117 13.07 10.34 -4.67
N PRO A 118 13.08 8.99 -4.75
CA PRO A 118 13.19 8.14 -3.57
C PRO A 118 14.56 8.34 -2.90
N ARG A 119 14.57 8.43 -1.59
CA ARG A 119 15.79 8.68 -0.80
C ARG A 119 16.35 7.43 -0.13
N HIS A 120 15.47 6.64 0.51
CA HIS A 120 15.89 5.43 1.20
C HIS A 120 16.22 4.30 0.21
N ALA A 121 17.28 3.54 0.47
CA ALA A 121 17.75 2.46 -0.41
C ALA A 121 16.67 1.40 -0.67
N TYR A 122 15.86 1.05 0.33
CA TYR A 122 14.76 0.13 0.15
C TYR A 122 13.69 0.67 -0.78
N THR A 123 13.31 1.94 -0.65
CA THR A 123 12.34 2.60 -1.54
C THR A 123 12.82 2.61 -2.98
N LYS A 124 14.10 2.91 -3.21
CA LYS A 124 14.74 2.84 -4.53
C LYS A 124 14.62 1.45 -5.12
N ALA A 125 15.02 0.43 -4.36
CA ALA A 125 14.94 -0.96 -4.78
C ALA A 125 13.50 -1.41 -5.12
N LEU A 126 12.50 -0.99 -4.33
CA LEU A 126 11.09 -1.27 -4.61
C LEU A 126 10.62 -0.62 -5.92
N ILE A 127 10.96 0.66 -6.13
CA ILE A 127 10.56 1.40 -7.34
C ILE A 127 11.25 0.83 -8.57
N GLU A 128 12.53 0.47 -8.46
CA GLU A 128 13.28 -0.19 -9.53
C GLU A 128 12.73 -1.58 -9.87
N ALA A 129 12.10 -2.25 -8.91
CA ALA A 129 11.46 -3.55 -9.13
C ALA A 129 10.14 -3.46 -9.93
N ILE A 130 9.54 -2.28 -10.09
CA ILE A 130 8.31 -2.12 -10.88
C ILE A 130 8.58 -2.53 -12.34
N PRO A 131 7.79 -3.47 -12.92
CA PRO A 131 7.96 -3.86 -14.31
C PRO A 131 7.79 -2.67 -15.26
N VAL A 132 8.72 -2.49 -16.18
CA VAL A 132 8.66 -1.46 -17.23
C VAL A 132 8.10 -2.09 -18.50
N THR A 133 7.05 -1.51 -19.05
CA THR A 133 6.41 -2.01 -20.29
C THR A 133 7.21 -1.70 -21.55
N ASP A 134 8.13 -0.73 -21.49
CA ASP A 134 8.98 -0.33 -22.61
C ASP A 134 10.31 -1.11 -22.58
N PRO A 135 10.56 -2.01 -23.57
CA PRO A 135 11.79 -2.80 -23.61
C PRO A 135 13.07 -1.95 -23.70
N SER A 136 12.99 -0.74 -24.26
CA SER A 136 14.15 0.16 -24.37
C SER A 136 14.59 0.74 -23.03
N LYS A 137 13.74 0.67 -22.01
CA LYS A 137 13.99 1.13 -20.65
C LYS A 137 14.30 -0.01 -19.68
N MET A 138 14.35 -1.25 -20.18
CA MET A 138 14.79 -2.39 -19.35
C MET A 138 16.26 -2.17 -18.97
N ARG A 139 16.50 -2.10 -17.65
CA ARG A 139 17.86 -2.05 -17.08
C ARG A 139 18.22 -3.45 -16.60
N ASP A 140 19.48 -3.83 -16.75
CA ASP A 140 20.02 -4.98 -16.04
C ASP A 140 19.93 -4.68 -14.53
N ARG A 141 19.12 -5.46 -13.85
CA ARG A 141 18.89 -5.28 -12.41
C ARG A 141 19.76 -6.27 -11.67
N GLU A 142 20.62 -5.76 -10.82
CA GLU A 142 21.30 -6.62 -9.85
C GLU A 142 20.30 -7.02 -8.77
N PRO A 143 20.11 -8.33 -8.56
CA PRO A 143 19.23 -8.79 -7.48
C PRO A 143 19.81 -8.36 -6.12
N LEU A 144 18.94 -7.95 -5.21
CA LEU A 144 19.36 -7.66 -3.83
C LEU A 144 19.97 -8.91 -3.20
N GLU A 145 21.15 -8.77 -2.64
CA GLU A 145 21.82 -9.86 -1.95
C GLU A 145 21.18 -10.18 -0.59
N GLY A 146 21.37 -11.40 -0.12
CA GLY A 146 20.94 -11.88 1.20
C GLY A 146 19.43 -12.09 1.35
N GLU A 147 19.06 -12.78 2.41
CA GLU A 147 17.67 -13.05 2.79
C GLU A 147 17.06 -11.88 3.56
N VAL A 148 15.71 -11.79 3.54
CA VAL A 148 14.98 -10.84 4.39
C VAL A 148 15.11 -11.30 5.85
N PRO A 149 15.62 -10.45 6.77
CA PRO A 149 15.74 -10.83 8.17
C PRO A 149 14.40 -11.10 8.82
N SER A 150 14.42 -11.90 9.88
CA SER A 150 13.22 -12.17 10.67
C SER A 150 12.76 -10.88 11.39
N PRO A 151 11.48 -10.51 11.29
CA PRO A 151 10.93 -9.37 12.04
C PRO A 151 10.92 -9.62 13.56
N MET A 152 11.05 -10.86 14.01
CA MET A 152 11.12 -11.21 15.44
C MET A 152 12.48 -10.86 16.06
N ASN A 153 13.56 -10.93 15.26
CA ASN A 153 14.92 -10.58 15.65
C ASN A 153 15.52 -9.69 14.55
N PRO A 154 15.09 -8.42 14.44
CA PRO A 154 15.63 -7.53 13.43
C PRO A 154 17.11 -7.29 13.70
N PRO A 155 17.93 -7.13 12.64
CA PRO A 155 19.33 -6.85 12.80
C PRO A 155 19.55 -5.50 13.50
N GLU A 156 20.65 -5.39 14.24
CA GLU A 156 21.05 -4.14 14.87
C GLU A 156 21.36 -3.08 13.79
N GLY A 157 21.00 -1.82 14.03
CA GLY A 157 21.22 -0.72 13.09
C GLY A 157 20.18 -0.70 11.96
N CYS A 158 20.62 -0.40 10.73
CA CYS A 158 19.73 -0.34 9.57
C CYS A 158 19.32 -1.74 9.12
N ALA A 159 18.05 -2.07 9.28
CA ALA A 159 17.51 -3.39 8.94
C ALA A 159 17.65 -3.76 7.46
N PHE A 160 17.76 -2.78 6.56
CA PHE A 160 17.97 -2.99 5.12
C PHE A 160 19.43 -2.90 4.70
N GLY A 161 20.28 -2.25 5.50
CA GLY A 161 21.67 -1.95 5.15
C GLY A 161 22.53 -3.17 4.83
N HIS A 162 22.32 -4.29 5.52
CA HIS A 162 23.08 -5.53 5.27
C HIS A 162 22.79 -6.14 3.88
N ARG A 163 21.71 -5.73 3.19
CA ARG A 163 21.35 -6.19 1.84
C ARG A 163 21.87 -5.29 0.73
N VAL A 164 22.47 -4.15 1.08
CA VAL A 164 22.90 -3.12 0.11
C VAL A 164 24.39 -2.89 0.17
N ASN A 165 24.93 -2.61 1.35
CA ASN A 165 26.32 -2.24 1.51
C ASN A 165 26.84 -2.59 2.91
N ALA A 166 27.73 -3.57 2.99
CA ALA A 166 28.25 -4.06 4.26
C ALA A 166 28.96 -2.97 5.08
N SER A 167 29.71 -2.06 4.45
CA SER A 167 30.44 -0.99 5.15
C SER A 167 29.50 0.07 5.73
N GLN A 168 28.42 0.39 5.05
CA GLN A 168 27.40 1.33 5.54
C GLN A 168 26.56 0.68 6.65
N TYR A 169 26.27 -0.62 6.51
CA TYR A 169 25.59 -1.39 7.54
C TYR A 169 26.36 -1.38 8.85
N GLU A 170 27.69 -1.67 8.83
CA GLU A 170 28.52 -1.65 10.04
C GLU A 170 28.49 -0.27 10.73
N ARG A 171 28.48 0.82 9.97
CA ARG A 171 28.35 2.17 10.53
C ARG A 171 26.99 2.46 11.15
N SER A 172 25.95 1.73 10.74
CA SER A 172 24.60 1.91 11.29
C SER A 172 24.40 1.25 12.65
N LYS A 173 25.27 0.29 13.01
CA LYS A 173 25.20 -0.39 14.31
C LYS A 173 25.43 0.59 15.45
N GLY A 174 24.60 0.51 16.48
CA GLY A 174 24.63 1.43 17.61
C GLY A 174 24.04 2.82 17.35
N MET A 175 23.58 3.11 16.11
CA MET A 175 22.86 4.34 15.82
C MET A 175 21.39 4.25 16.27
N ASP A 176 20.87 5.37 16.76
CA ASP A 176 19.43 5.55 16.95
C ASP A 176 18.76 5.81 15.59
N ILE A 177 18.31 4.74 14.94
CA ILE A 177 17.67 4.81 13.63
C ILE A 177 16.22 5.28 13.79
N ARG A 178 15.96 6.51 13.34
CA ARG A 178 14.66 7.16 13.40
C ARG A 178 14.31 7.88 12.09
N LEU A 179 13.05 8.17 11.94
CA LEU A 179 12.54 8.94 10.80
C LEU A 179 12.81 10.43 11.05
N GLU A 180 13.48 11.10 10.11
CA GLU A 180 13.82 12.51 10.17
C GLU A 180 13.25 13.26 8.95
N GLU A 181 12.75 14.46 9.15
CA GLU A 181 12.29 15.29 8.06
C GLU A 181 13.50 15.95 7.38
N ILE A 182 13.76 15.55 6.12
CA ILE A 182 14.88 16.07 5.33
C ILE A 182 14.48 17.29 4.49
N GLU A 183 13.22 17.36 4.12
CA GLU A 183 12.58 18.47 3.39
C GLU A 183 11.11 18.53 3.83
N SER A 184 10.46 19.67 3.63
CA SER A 184 9.04 19.82 4.01
C SER A 184 8.17 18.68 3.51
N GLY A 185 7.58 17.91 4.43
CA GLY A 185 6.73 16.76 4.17
C GLY A 185 7.47 15.50 3.69
N HIS A 186 8.81 15.51 3.57
CA HIS A 186 9.61 14.34 3.18
C HIS A 186 10.44 13.83 4.35
N TRP A 187 10.04 12.69 4.85
CA TRP A 187 10.64 12.02 6.00
C TRP A 187 11.40 10.78 5.55
N VAL A 188 12.64 10.64 6.00
CA VAL A 188 13.50 9.51 5.66
C VAL A 188 14.19 9.01 6.91
N SER A 189 14.35 7.69 7.00
CA SER A 189 15.18 7.09 8.05
C SER A 189 16.61 7.61 7.94
N ASN A 190 17.20 8.05 9.05
CA ASN A 190 18.59 8.58 9.11
C ASN A 190 19.67 7.51 8.97
N CYS A 191 19.33 6.39 8.38
CA CYS A 191 20.22 5.27 8.08
C CYS A 191 21.27 5.68 7.03
N PRO A 192 22.55 5.32 7.21
CA PRO A 192 23.64 5.66 6.27
C PRO A 192 23.64 4.84 4.98
N CYS A 193 22.66 3.94 4.78
CA CYS A 193 22.55 3.07 3.62
C CYS A 193 21.61 3.59 2.53
#